data_6327eccc324d072abe3910e9a3b07c6c
#
_entry.id   6327eccc324d072abe3910e9a3b07c6c
#
_cell.length_a   1.000
_cell.length_b   1.000
_cell.length_c   1.000
_cell.angle_alpha   90.00
_cell.angle_beta   90.00
_cell.angle_gamma   90.00
#
_symmetry.space_group_name_H-M   'P 1'
#
loop_
_entity.id
_entity.type
_entity.pdbx_description
1 polymer ?
#
loop_
_entity_poly.entity_id
_entity_poly.type
_entity_poly.pdbx_seq_one_letter_code
_entity_poly.pdbx_strand_id
1 'polypeptide(L)'
;MTLRASARVSVIICTYGRSTALEDLLRCLEVQTFRNFEVLIIDGNGEISPARETVGKFLSRPNATLEVTLLGAPKGLTRQRNAGLAAAKGSLICFLDDDVTFDEDFLAKAADLFGRPEMKNVGGITAYDSLNYAAPITWRWRLRNLLGTIPSLDPGQVDHLGRAVPLSFLKPWQGQKEIGWLGGFCMIYRREATEGLRFDELLPTYAGEDRDFSMRVGKNWRLLICGDLSIEHHYSAHGRDIDLERLRQSSYGVGRRFAQSARSFGDYLTVARTFLGDLAIDAIAIARRPNRDNLMTLIVRARAFFTGLRFNRNETQPPTAPYLRPSPPGQSDSISQTR
;
A
#
# COMPACT_ATOMS: atom_id res chain seq x y z
N MET A 1 -12.52 -10.77 -28.17
CA MET A 1 -13.43 -10.24 -27.14
C MET A 1 -12.59 -9.35 -26.26
N THR A 2 -12.77 -8.04 -26.31
CA THR A 2 -11.97 -7.08 -25.55
C THR A 2 -12.28 -7.23 -24.06
N LEU A 3 -11.27 -7.25 -23.21
CA LEU A 3 -11.36 -7.32 -21.72
C LEU A 3 -12.36 -6.31 -21.11
N ARG A 4 -12.67 -5.22 -21.83
CA ARG A 4 -13.58 -4.16 -21.43
C ARG A 4 -15.01 -4.62 -21.08
N ALA A 5 -15.52 -5.65 -21.77
CA ALA A 5 -16.91 -6.13 -21.58
C ALA A 5 -17.04 -7.16 -20.43
N SER A 6 -15.94 -7.71 -19.92
CA SER A 6 -15.92 -8.79 -18.94
C SER A 6 -15.08 -8.54 -17.69
N ALA A 7 -14.28 -7.44 -17.65
CA ALA A 7 -13.45 -7.16 -16.47
C ALA A 7 -14.34 -6.76 -15.28
N ARG A 8 -14.35 -7.57 -14.23
CA ARG A 8 -14.88 -7.19 -12.91
C ARG A 8 -13.74 -6.67 -12.05
N VAL A 9 -13.96 -5.56 -11.36
CA VAL A 9 -13.00 -4.99 -10.40
C VAL A 9 -13.39 -5.39 -8.99
N SER A 10 -12.47 -5.93 -8.19
CA SER A 10 -12.62 -6.05 -6.74
C SER A 10 -11.89 -4.87 -6.09
N VAL A 11 -12.63 -3.93 -5.54
CA VAL A 11 -12.09 -2.80 -4.76
C VAL A 11 -11.91 -3.27 -3.32
N ILE A 12 -10.68 -3.31 -2.84
CA ILE A 12 -10.30 -3.75 -1.50
C ILE A 12 -9.89 -2.53 -0.69
N ILE A 13 -10.62 -2.25 0.39
CA ILE A 13 -10.40 -1.13 1.30
C ILE A 13 -10.05 -1.69 2.67
N CYS A 14 -8.84 -1.39 3.15
CA CYS A 14 -8.40 -1.77 4.49
C CYS A 14 -8.64 -0.57 5.43
N THR A 15 -9.38 -0.78 6.52
CA THR A 15 -9.69 0.31 7.46
C THR A 15 -9.43 -0.08 8.91
N TYR A 16 -9.11 0.92 9.74
CA TYR A 16 -8.93 0.79 11.18
C TYR A 16 -9.29 2.10 11.88
N GLY A 17 -10.51 2.19 12.43
CA GLY A 17 -10.95 3.33 13.25
C GLY A 17 -11.23 4.64 12.49
N ARG A 18 -11.45 4.60 11.15
CA ARG A 18 -11.57 5.80 10.29
C ARG A 18 -12.94 5.88 9.60
N SER A 19 -13.99 6.13 10.36
CA SER A 19 -15.36 6.10 9.85
C SER A 19 -15.67 7.18 8.81
N THR A 20 -15.22 8.43 9.02
CA THR A 20 -15.52 9.57 8.13
C THR A 20 -14.84 9.40 6.77
N ALA A 21 -13.54 9.12 6.74
CA ALA A 21 -12.81 8.91 5.50
C ALA A 21 -13.41 7.75 4.68
N LEU A 22 -13.79 6.66 5.35
CA LEU A 22 -14.45 5.53 4.70
C LEU A 22 -15.80 5.94 4.07
N GLU A 23 -16.59 6.80 4.72
CA GLU A 23 -17.86 7.28 4.16
C GLU A 23 -17.63 8.09 2.89
N ASP A 24 -16.65 8.99 2.88
CA ASP A 24 -16.32 9.80 1.71
C ASP A 24 -15.88 8.92 0.52
N LEU A 25 -15.05 7.90 0.77
CA LEU A 25 -14.65 6.94 -0.26
C LEU A 25 -15.85 6.13 -0.78
N LEU A 26 -16.78 5.69 0.08
CA LEU A 26 -17.99 5.00 -0.36
C LEU A 26 -18.88 5.88 -1.25
N ARG A 27 -18.96 7.18 -0.97
CA ARG A 27 -19.66 8.14 -1.85
C ARG A 27 -18.98 8.27 -3.21
N CYS A 28 -17.64 8.33 -3.27
CA CYS A 28 -16.92 8.33 -4.54
C CYS A 28 -17.14 7.05 -5.35
N LEU A 29 -17.24 5.90 -4.68
CA LEU A 29 -17.52 4.62 -5.35
C LEU A 29 -18.98 4.53 -5.85
N GLU A 30 -19.92 5.10 -5.11
CA GLU A 30 -21.34 5.07 -5.49
C GLU A 30 -21.64 5.81 -6.79
N VAL A 31 -20.89 6.88 -7.08
CA VAL A 31 -21.08 7.69 -8.30
C VAL A 31 -20.28 7.19 -9.51
N GLN A 32 -19.49 6.13 -9.36
CA GLN A 32 -18.67 5.62 -10.47
C GLN A 32 -19.52 5.25 -11.68
N THR A 33 -19.09 5.66 -12.88
CA THR A 33 -19.73 5.31 -14.15
C THR A 33 -19.53 3.86 -14.55
N PHE A 34 -18.41 3.25 -14.13
CA PHE A 34 -18.18 1.83 -14.27
C PHE A 34 -18.91 1.05 -13.17
N ARG A 35 -19.79 0.11 -13.53
CA ARG A 35 -20.66 -0.58 -12.57
C ARG A 35 -20.28 -2.04 -12.28
N ASN A 36 -19.37 -2.65 -13.05
CA ASN A 36 -18.99 -4.04 -12.87
C ASN A 36 -17.88 -4.19 -11.81
N PHE A 37 -18.17 -3.84 -10.58
CA PHE A 37 -17.24 -3.96 -9.45
C PHE A 37 -17.94 -4.42 -8.17
N GLU A 38 -17.16 -4.97 -7.25
CA GLU A 38 -17.54 -5.25 -5.87
C GLU A 38 -16.64 -4.45 -4.92
N VAL A 39 -17.14 -4.14 -3.73
CA VAL A 39 -16.38 -3.44 -2.68
C VAL A 39 -16.18 -4.41 -1.50
N LEU A 40 -14.93 -4.65 -1.16
CA LEU A 40 -14.51 -5.48 -0.04
C LEU A 40 -13.88 -4.58 1.02
N ILE A 41 -14.59 -4.31 2.10
CA ILE A 41 -14.07 -3.55 3.24
C ILE A 41 -13.50 -4.54 4.25
N ILE A 42 -12.21 -4.40 4.54
CA ILE A 42 -11.50 -5.27 5.45
C ILE A 42 -11.19 -4.50 6.73
N ASP A 43 -11.90 -4.86 7.78
CA ASP A 43 -11.85 -4.16 9.06
C ASP A 43 -10.91 -4.83 10.05
N GLY A 44 -9.95 -4.05 10.56
CA GLY A 44 -8.98 -4.49 11.57
C GLY A 44 -9.42 -4.30 13.02
N ASN A 45 -10.66 -3.80 13.28
CA ASN A 45 -11.14 -3.48 14.63
C ASN A 45 -11.84 -4.64 15.36
N GLY A 46 -12.09 -5.77 14.71
CA GLY A 46 -12.83 -6.89 15.29
C GLY A 46 -14.36 -6.65 15.32
N GLU A 47 -15.04 -7.11 16.38
CA GLU A 47 -16.51 -7.12 16.46
C GLU A 47 -17.12 -5.73 16.68
N ILE A 48 -16.49 -4.88 17.52
CA ILE A 48 -16.92 -3.51 17.78
C ILE A 48 -16.15 -2.58 16.84
N SER A 49 -16.80 -2.18 15.75
CA SER A 49 -16.15 -1.48 14.65
C SER A 49 -16.91 -0.23 14.22
N PRO A 50 -16.26 0.94 14.21
CA PRO A 50 -16.80 2.13 13.59
C PRO A 50 -17.12 1.92 12.09
N ALA A 51 -16.33 1.12 11.37
CA ALA A 51 -16.56 0.82 9.98
C ALA A 51 -17.89 0.08 9.77
N ARG A 52 -18.24 -0.87 10.66
CA ARG A 52 -19.53 -1.59 10.59
C ARG A 52 -20.72 -0.63 10.69
N GLU A 53 -20.65 0.33 11.63
CA GLU A 53 -21.70 1.32 11.79
C GLU A 53 -21.81 2.22 10.56
N THR A 54 -20.67 2.72 10.04
CA THR A 54 -20.61 3.56 8.83
C THR A 54 -21.18 2.84 7.62
N VAL A 55 -20.74 1.60 7.36
CA VAL A 55 -21.23 0.77 6.24
C VAL A 55 -22.71 0.48 6.39
N GLY A 56 -23.18 0.12 7.61
CA GLY A 56 -24.58 -0.14 7.89
C GLY A 56 -25.46 1.07 7.61
N LYS A 57 -25.07 2.26 8.08
CA LYS A 57 -25.76 3.52 7.79
C LYS A 57 -25.76 3.84 6.29
N PHE A 58 -24.61 3.66 5.64
CA PHE A 58 -24.46 3.93 4.21
C PHE A 58 -25.39 3.05 3.37
N LEU A 59 -25.46 1.75 3.63
CA LEU A 59 -26.29 0.79 2.90
C LEU A 59 -27.79 0.87 3.25
N SER A 60 -28.14 1.43 4.42
CA SER A 60 -29.56 1.64 4.81
C SER A 60 -30.23 2.79 4.08
N ARG A 61 -29.51 3.56 3.27
CA ARG A 61 -30.08 4.64 2.47
C ARG A 61 -30.96 4.08 1.35
N PRO A 62 -32.10 4.73 1.03
CA PRO A 62 -33.06 4.21 0.04
C PRO A 62 -32.47 3.94 -1.37
N ASN A 63 -31.41 4.66 -1.73
CA ASN A 63 -30.78 4.59 -3.06
C ASN A 63 -29.38 3.98 -3.04
N ALA A 64 -29.01 3.23 -2.00
CA ALA A 64 -27.73 2.57 -1.96
C ALA A 64 -27.64 1.48 -3.04
N THR A 65 -26.66 1.60 -3.94
CA THR A 65 -26.50 0.69 -5.10
C THR A 65 -25.19 -0.11 -5.07
N LEU A 66 -24.32 0.12 -4.07
CA LEU A 66 -23.04 -0.57 -4.00
C LEU A 66 -23.18 -2.03 -3.49
N GLU A 67 -22.52 -2.95 -4.17
CA GLU A 67 -22.28 -4.31 -3.66
C GLU A 67 -21.11 -4.27 -2.68
N VAL A 68 -21.39 -4.16 -1.38
CA VAL A 68 -20.38 -4.06 -0.31
C VAL A 68 -20.36 -5.31 0.53
N THR A 69 -19.18 -5.90 0.72
CA THR A 69 -18.93 -6.98 1.67
C THR A 69 -17.97 -6.49 2.75
N LEU A 70 -18.40 -6.53 4.01
CA LEU A 70 -17.57 -6.20 5.16
C LEU A 70 -17.00 -7.48 5.78
N LEU A 71 -15.68 -7.59 5.86
CA LEU A 71 -14.94 -8.72 6.40
C LEU A 71 -14.08 -8.26 7.58
N GLY A 72 -14.06 -9.03 8.67
CA GLY A 72 -13.11 -8.84 9.76
C GLY A 72 -11.76 -9.49 9.44
N ALA A 73 -10.67 -8.84 9.83
CA ALA A 73 -9.33 -9.41 9.79
C ALA A 73 -8.55 -9.00 11.06
N PRO A 74 -7.50 -9.77 11.45
CA PRO A 74 -6.60 -9.33 12.50
C PRO A 74 -5.96 -7.98 12.15
N LYS A 75 -5.77 -7.11 13.14
CA LYS A 75 -5.11 -5.82 12.96
C LYS A 75 -3.76 -5.98 12.25
N GLY A 76 -3.55 -5.18 11.20
CA GLY A 76 -2.34 -5.13 10.39
C GLY A 76 -2.64 -5.01 8.90
N LEU A 77 -2.11 -3.97 8.26
CA LEU A 77 -2.41 -3.63 6.87
C LEU A 77 -2.17 -4.80 5.91
N THR A 78 -1.04 -5.49 6.06
CA THR A 78 -0.69 -6.67 5.23
C THR A 78 -1.66 -7.83 5.41
N ARG A 79 -2.12 -8.08 6.64
CA ARG A 79 -3.13 -9.11 6.94
C ARG A 79 -4.48 -8.76 6.33
N GLN A 80 -4.89 -7.50 6.47
CA GLN A 80 -6.13 -7.01 5.88
C GLN A 80 -6.09 -7.08 4.35
N ARG A 81 -4.99 -6.66 3.69
CA ARG A 81 -4.82 -6.78 2.24
C ARG A 81 -4.84 -8.25 1.77
N ASN A 82 -4.23 -9.17 2.53
CA ASN A 82 -4.28 -10.60 2.22
C ASN A 82 -5.70 -11.17 2.35
N ALA A 83 -6.48 -10.73 3.36
CA ALA A 83 -7.88 -11.11 3.50
C ALA A 83 -8.71 -10.64 2.30
N GLY A 84 -8.53 -9.39 1.90
CA GLY A 84 -9.20 -8.84 0.72
C GLY A 84 -8.80 -9.56 -0.56
N LEU A 85 -7.52 -9.84 -0.76
CA LEU A 85 -7.02 -10.57 -1.93
C LEU A 85 -7.64 -11.98 -2.03
N ALA A 86 -7.76 -12.67 -0.90
CA ALA A 86 -8.37 -14.01 -0.86
C ALA A 86 -9.88 -13.98 -1.12
N ALA A 87 -10.58 -12.92 -0.74
CA ALA A 87 -12.03 -12.76 -0.92
C ALA A 87 -12.41 -12.21 -2.31
N ALA A 88 -11.51 -11.52 -2.96
CA ALA A 88 -11.73 -10.84 -4.24
C ALA A 88 -12.11 -11.83 -5.36
N LYS A 89 -13.06 -11.44 -6.23
CA LYS A 89 -13.56 -12.24 -7.36
C LYS A 89 -13.29 -11.61 -8.73
N GLY A 90 -12.96 -10.32 -8.74
CA GLY A 90 -12.70 -9.56 -9.97
C GLY A 90 -11.46 -10.02 -10.71
N SER A 91 -11.40 -9.78 -12.01
CA SER A 91 -10.20 -9.96 -12.85
C SER A 91 -9.17 -8.85 -12.64
N LEU A 92 -9.59 -7.73 -12.08
CA LEU A 92 -8.75 -6.64 -11.60
C LEU A 92 -8.90 -6.52 -10.07
N ILE A 93 -7.78 -6.40 -9.38
CA ILE A 93 -7.70 -6.22 -7.93
C ILE A 93 -7.25 -4.78 -7.66
N CYS A 94 -8.11 -4.00 -7.05
CA CYS A 94 -7.87 -2.58 -6.76
C CYS A 94 -7.76 -2.38 -5.25
N PHE A 95 -6.56 -2.20 -4.72
CA PHE A 95 -6.35 -1.78 -3.32
C PHE A 95 -6.43 -0.27 -3.25
N LEU A 96 -7.27 0.23 -2.36
CA LEU A 96 -7.39 1.66 -2.03
C LEU A 96 -7.22 1.86 -0.53
N ASP A 97 -6.52 2.92 -0.14
CA ASP A 97 -6.57 3.40 1.24
C ASP A 97 -7.95 4.04 1.51
N ASP A 98 -8.36 4.07 2.77
CA ASP A 98 -9.70 4.56 3.17
C ASP A 98 -9.83 6.10 3.17
N ASP A 99 -8.72 6.81 2.90
CA ASP A 99 -8.62 8.28 2.88
C ASP A 99 -8.30 8.84 1.48
N VAL A 100 -8.85 8.24 0.43
CA VAL A 100 -8.72 8.70 -0.95
C VAL A 100 -10.05 9.10 -1.57
N THR A 101 -10.01 10.08 -2.49
CA THR A 101 -11.13 10.47 -3.35
C THR A 101 -10.70 10.57 -4.81
N PHE A 102 -11.63 10.40 -5.73
CA PHE A 102 -11.36 10.39 -7.17
C PHE A 102 -12.64 10.66 -7.98
N ASP A 103 -12.46 10.98 -9.26
CA ASP A 103 -13.56 11.31 -10.18
C ASP A 103 -14.47 10.10 -10.49
N GLU A 104 -15.67 10.36 -10.97
CA GLU A 104 -16.69 9.36 -11.31
C GLU A 104 -16.30 8.40 -12.43
N ASP A 105 -15.30 8.71 -13.22
CA ASP A 105 -14.80 7.88 -14.33
C ASP A 105 -13.51 7.11 -14.01
N PHE A 106 -13.04 7.17 -12.74
CA PHE A 106 -11.76 6.57 -12.33
C PHE A 106 -11.68 5.06 -12.62
N LEU A 107 -12.69 4.29 -12.17
CA LEU A 107 -12.70 2.85 -12.42
C LEU A 107 -12.89 2.51 -13.91
N ALA A 108 -13.64 3.34 -14.65
CA ALA A 108 -13.80 3.19 -16.08
C ALA A 108 -12.46 3.39 -16.82
N LYS A 109 -11.74 4.46 -16.49
CA LYS A 109 -10.40 4.74 -17.04
C LYS A 109 -9.42 3.61 -16.72
N ALA A 110 -9.41 3.12 -15.49
CA ALA A 110 -8.54 2.01 -15.09
C ALA A 110 -8.86 0.71 -15.86
N ALA A 111 -10.14 0.35 -15.97
CA ALA A 111 -10.58 -0.82 -16.72
C ALA A 111 -10.25 -0.71 -18.22
N ASP A 112 -10.44 0.47 -18.81
CA ASP A 112 -10.09 0.77 -20.20
C ASP A 112 -8.60 0.62 -20.46
N LEU A 113 -7.74 1.14 -19.58
CA LEU A 113 -6.30 0.99 -19.70
C LEU A 113 -5.92 -0.49 -19.78
N PHE A 114 -6.36 -1.31 -18.83
CA PHE A 114 -6.07 -2.75 -18.86
C PHE A 114 -6.66 -3.50 -20.06
N GLY A 115 -7.68 -2.94 -20.72
CA GLY A 115 -8.29 -3.50 -21.92
C GLY A 115 -7.48 -3.26 -23.21
N ARG A 116 -6.49 -2.37 -23.20
CA ARG A 116 -5.71 -2.00 -24.38
C ARG A 116 -4.67 -3.07 -24.71
N PRO A 117 -4.42 -3.36 -26.01
CA PRO A 117 -3.45 -4.38 -26.42
C PRO A 117 -2.03 -4.14 -25.89
N GLU A 118 -1.58 -2.89 -25.86
CA GLU A 118 -0.26 -2.49 -25.38
C GLU A 118 -0.06 -2.71 -23.86
N MET A 119 -1.17 -2.87 -23.12
CA MET A 119 -1.16 -3.15 -21.67
C MET A 119 -1.12 -4.64 -21.34
N LYS A 120 -1.04 -5.52 -22.32
CA LYS A 120 -1.09 -6.99 -22.12
C LYS A 120 -0.01 -7.49 -21.14
N ASN A 121 1.17 -6.90 -21.17
CA ASN A 121 2.31 -7.27 -20.31
C ASN A 121 2.39 -6.41 -19.03
N VAL A 122 1.37 -5.58 -18.76
CA VAL A 122 1.29 -4.75 -17.56
C VAL A 122 0.50 -5.49 -16.49
N GLY A 123 1.18 -5.84 -15.40
CA GLY A 123 0.59 -6.54 -14.26
C GLY A 123 -0.08 -5.62 -13.26
N GLY A 124 0.34 -4.34 -13.21
CA GLY A 124 -0.23 -3.39 -12.26
C GLY A 124 -0.03 -1.93 -12.66
N ILE A 125 -0.96 -1.09 -12.23
CA ILE A 125 -0.91 0.36 -12.38
C ILE A 125 -1.18 1.06 -11.05
N THR A 126 -0.67 2.28 -10.90
CA THR A 126 -1.04 3.21 -9.82
C THR A 126 -1.46 4.56 -10.40
N ALA A 127 -2.25 5.30 -9.65
CA ALA A 127 -2.71 6.64 -10.00
C ALA A 127 -1.69 7.71 -9.60
N TYR A 128 -1.82 8.89 -10.18
CA TYR A 128 -1.13 10.11 -9.78
C TYR A 128 -1.85 10.74 -8.58
N ASP A 129 -1.14 10.94 -7.46
CA ASP A 129 -1.68 11.65 -6.29
C ASP A 129 -1.59 13.16 -6.52
N SER A 130 -2.73 13.77 -6.86
CA SER A 130 -2.79 15.19 -7.23
C SER A 130 -2.53 16.14 -6.06
N LEU A 131 -2.74 15.71 -4.82
CA LEU A 131 -2.49 16.55 -3.63
C LEU A 131 -1.05 16.49 -3.14
N ASN A 132 -0.38 15.34 -3.27
CA ASN A 132 0.89 15.12 -2.56
C ASN A 132 2.08 14.94 -3.48
N TYR A 133 1.89 14.85 -4.80
CA TYR A 133 2.99 14.76 -5.76
C TYR A 133 3.50 16.13 -6.18
N ALA A 134 4.46 16.18 -7.08
CA ALA A 134 5.23 17.37 -7.48
C ALA A 134 6.09 17.98 -6.33
N ALA A 135 6.38 17.20 -5.30
CA ALA A 135 7.28 17.63 -4.23
C ALA A 135 8.70 17.93 -4.76
N PRO A 136 9.38 18.98 -4.27
CA PRO A 136 10.73 19.28 -4.71
C PRO A 136 11.74 18.24 -4.20
N ILE A 137 12.71 17.88 -5.06
CA ILE A 137 13.83 17.04 -4.64
C ILE A 137 14.70 17.82 -3.67
N THR A 138 14.68 17.42 -2.39
CA THR A 138 15.40 18.11 -1.32
C THR A 138 16.93 17.89 -1.42
N TRP A 139 17.72 18.72 -0.71
CA TRP A 139 19.16 18.55 -0.63
C TRP A 139 19.58 17.18 -0.07
N ARG A 140 18.77 16.60 0.85
CA ARG A 140 19.00 15.27 1.41
C ARG A 140 18.94 14.18 0.33
N TRP A 141 18.00 14.27 -0.60
CA TRP A 141 17.86 13.32 -1.71
C TRP A 141 18.99 13.48 -2.72
N ARG A 142 19.42 14.72 -3.01
CA ARG A 142 20.59 15.00 -3.86
C ARG A 142 21.87 14.42 -3.23
N LEU A 143 22.04 14.58 -1.92
CA LEU A 143 23.19 14.03 -1.19
C LEU A 143 23.15 12.49 -1.17
N ARG A 144 21.98 11.88 -0.97
CA ARG A 144 21.81 10.43 -1.09
C ARG A 144 22.22 9.90 -2.46
N ASN A 145 21.84 10.60 -3.52
CA ASN A 145 22.23 10.24 -4.88
C ASN A 145 23.74 10.36 -5.08
N LEU A 146 24.34 11.45 -4.62
CA LEU A 146 25.79 11.68 -4.68
C LEU A 146 26.57 10.58 -3.92
N LEU A 147 26.10 10.20 -2.76
CA LEU A 147 26.70 9.13 -1.93
C LEU A 147 26.35 7.73 -2.48
N GLY A 148 25.52 7.61 -3.51
CA GLY A 148 25.08 6.33 -4.08
C GLY A 148 24.27 5.46 -3.12
N THR A 149 23.56 6.08 -2.16
CA THR A 149 22.68 5.38 -1.20
C THR A 149 21.28 5.13 -1.75
N ILE A 150 20.97 5.71 -2.90
CA ILE A 150 19.77 5.45 -3.72
C ILE A 150 20.19 5.13 -5.16
N PRO A 151 19.35 4.41 -5.94
CA PRO A 151 19.73 3.98 -7.28
C PRO A 151 19.83 5.14 -8.29
N SER A 152 19.01 6.18 -8.12
CA SER A 152 18.94 7.33 -9.02
C SER A 152 18.16 8.47 -8.37
N LEU A 153 17.85 9.54 -9.12
CA LEU A 153 16.83 10.55 -8.77
C LEU A 153 15.58 10.43 -9.63
N ASP A 154 15.46 9.37 -10.45
CA ASP A 154 14.28 9.15 -11.28
C ASP A 154 13.13 8.56 -10.43
N PRO A 155 11.99 9.30 -10.29
CA PRO A 155 10.90 8.89 -9.42
C PRO A 155 10.27 7.55 -9.85
N GLY A 156 9.99 6.71 -8.85
CA GLY A 156 9.40 5.38 -9.08
C GLY A 156 10.42 4.28 -9.37
N GLN A 157 11.71 4.61 -9.54
CA GLN A 157 12.75 3.59 -9.68
C GLN A 157 13.01 2.87 -8.36
N VAL A 158 13.29 1.58 -8.47
CA VAL A 158 13.68 0.71 -7.36
C VAL A 158 14.71 -0.30 -7.86
N ASP A 159 15.72 -0.58 -7.06
CA ASP A 159 16.68 -1.64 -7.38
C ASP A 159 16.32 -2.98 -6.71
N HIS A 160 17.08 -4.02 -7.03
CA HIS A 160 16.88 -5.37 -6.49
C HIS A 160 17.01 -5.45 -4.95
N LEU A 161 17.72 -4.51 -4.32
CA LEU A 161 17.80 -4.37 -2.86
C LEU A 161 16.59 -3.63 -2.27
N GLY A 162 15.68 -3.12 -3.11
CA GLY A 162 14.50 -2.38 -2.71
C GLY A 162 14.77 -0.93 -2.29
N ARG A 163 15.93 -0.36 -2.71
CA ARG A 163 16.16 1.08 -2.56
C ARG A 163 15.33 1.81 -3.59
N ALA A 164 14.37 2.61 -3.15
CA ALA A 164 13.38 3.23 -4.01
C ALA A 164 13.46 4.75 -4.01
N VAL A 165 13.06 5.34 -5.13
CA VAL A 165 12.89 6.80 -5.29
C VAL A 165 11.40 7.12 -5.16
N PRO A 166 11.01 8.09 -4.31
CA PRO A 166 9.61 8.43 -4.09
C PRO A 166 8.89 8.86 -5.36
N LEU A 167 7.66 8.37 -5.52
CA LEU A 167 6.74 8.79 -6.57
C LEU A 167 6.33 10.26 -6.42
N SER A 168 6.35 10.79 -5.19
CA SER A 168 5.96 12.17 -4.88
C SER A 168 6.81 13.25 -5.59
N PHE A 169 7.94 12.89 -6.19
CA PHE A 169 8.74 13.82 -6.99
C PHE A 169 8.24 13.95 -8.44
N LEU A 170 7.30 13.12 -8.87
CA LEU A 170 6.70 13.23 -10.20
C LEU A 170 5.88 14.51 -10.31
N LYS A 171 6.14 15.26 -11.40
CA LYS A 171 5.30 16.38 -11.79
C LYS A 171 4.12 15.88 -12.62
N PRO A 172 3.01 16.63 -12.73
CA PRO A 172 1.90 16.25 -13.61
C PRO A 172 2.36 16.04 -15.06
N TRP A 173 1.86 15.00 -15.71
CA TRP A 173 2.06 14.70 -17.13
C TRP A 173 0.87 13.90 -17.66
N GLN A 174 0.84 13.66 -18.97
CA GLN A 174 -0.14 12.78 -19.62
C GLN A 174 0.51 11.46 -20.03
N GLY A 175 -0.29 10.38 -20.02
CA GLY A 175 0.16 9.04 -20.40
C GLY A 175 0.71 8.22 -19.25
N GLN A 176 1.51 7.20 -19.56
CA GLN A 176 2.00 6.23 -18.60
C GLN A 176 3.52 6.27 -18.51
N LYS A 177 4.05 6.01 -17.32
CA LYS A 177 5.48 5.85 -17.05
C LYS A 177 5.74 4.52 -16.36
N GLU A 178 6.76 3.80 -16.81
CA GLU A 178 7.20 2.56 -16.15
C GLU A 178 7.91 2.86 -14.84
N ILE A 179 7.53 2.12 -13.82
CA ILE A 179 8.04 2.25 -12.45
C ILE A 179 8.29 0.87 -11.85
N GLY A 180 9.08 0.79 -10.78
CA GLY A 180 9.39 -0.47 -10.14
C GLY A 180 8.47 -0.85 -8.97
N TRP A 181 7.56 0.04 -8.55
CA TRP A 181 6.67 -0.20 -7.42
C TRP A 181 5.44 0.72 -7.46
N LEU A 182 4.30 0.26 -6.96
CA LEU A 182 3.06 1.02 -6.88
C LEU A 182 2.91 1.64 -5.49
N GLY A 183 2.33 2.85 -5.42
CA GLY A 183 2.01 3.51 -4.15
C GLY A 183 0.86 2.81 -3.42
N GLY A 184 1.03 2.55 -2.12
CA GLY A 184 0.11 1.76 -1.31
C GLY A 184 -1.31 2.32 -1.23
N PHE A 185 -1.48 3.64 -1.44
CA PHE A 185 -2.80 4.31 -1.42
C PHE A 185 -3.70 3.91 -2.60
N CYS A 186 -3.09 3.48 -3.73
CA CYS A 186 -3.81 3.00 -4.91
C CYS A 186 -2.94 1.99 -5.69
N MET A 187 -3.27 0.72 -5.63
CA MET A 187 -2.61 -0.33 -6.40
C MET A 187 -3.65 -1.13 -7.14
N ILE A 188 -3.63 -1.09 -8.48
CA ILE A 188 -4.55 -1.85 -9.31
C ILE A 188 -3.76 -2.90 -10.08
N TYR A 189 -4.03 -4.17 -9.82
CA TYR A 189 -3.34 -5.30 -10.42
C TYR A 189 -4.28 -6.16 -11.27
N ARG A 190 -3.74 -6.79 -12.33
CA ARG A 190 -4.38 -7.98 -12.90
C ARG A 190 -4.37 -9.10 -11.86
N ARG A 191 -5.46 -9.83 -11.75
CA ARG A 191 -5.52 -11.01 -10.86
C ARG A 191 -4.39 -12.00 -11.16
N GLU A 192 -4.19 -12.32 -12.44
CA GLU A 192 -3.14 -13.24 -12.89
C GLU A 192 -1.73 -12.80 -12.48
N ALA A 193 -1.48 -11.50 -12.34
CA ALA A 193 -0.22 -10.97 -11.86
C ALA A 193 -0.03 -11.12 -10.33
N THR A 194 -1.09 -11.40 -9.60
CA THR A 194 -1.07 -11.59 -8.14
C THR A 194 -1.17 -13.06 -7.72
N GLU A 195 -1.35 -13.98 -8.68
CA GLU A 195 -1.49 -15.41 -8.39
C GLU A 195 -0.27 -15.96 -7.64
N GLY A 196 -0.54 -16.69 -6.55
CA GLY A 196 0.49 -17.25 -5.67
C GLY A 196 1.23 -16.20 -4.81
N LEU A 197 0.91 -14.92 -4.92
CA LEU A 197 1.52 -13.86 -4.13
C LEU A 197 0.64 -13.47 -2.93
N ARG A 198 1.31 -13.04 -1.86
CA ARG A 198 0.70 -12.49 -0.64
C ARG A 198 1.58 -11.38 -0.09
N PHE A 199 0.97 -10.40 0.57
CA PHE A 199 1.74 -9.44 1.35
C PHE A 199 2.46 -10.15 2.50
N ASP A 200 3.69 -9.73 2.78
CA ASP A 200 4.47 -10.28 3.90
C ASP A 200 3.91 -9.76 5.24
N GLU A 201 3.23 -10.64 5.99
CA GLU A 201 2.57 -10.28 7.26
C GLU A 201 3.55 -9.99 8.40
N LEU A 202 4.84 -10.28 8.20
CA LEU A 202 5.91 -9.91 9.13
C LEU A 202 6.42 -8.48 8.90
N LEU A 203 5.98 -7.82 7.82
CA LEU A 203 6.23 -6.39 7.61
C LEU A 203 5.18 -5.57 8.35
N PRO A 204 5.59 -4.72 9.30
CA PRO A 204 4.67 -3.76 9.91
C PRO A 204 4.21 -2.71 8.88
N THR A 205 3.16 -1.99 9.21
CA THR A 205 2.74 -0.80 8.45
C THR A 205 3.94 0.15 8.27
N TYR A 206 4.04 0.83 7.15
CA TYR A 206 5.18 1.71 6.78
C TYR A 206 6.55 1.03 6.57
N ALA A 207 6.61 -0.28 6.54
CA ALA A 207 7.85 -1.01 6.25
C ALA A 207 8.10 -1.23 4.75
N GLY A 208 7.25 -0.67 3.88
CA GLY A 208 7.32 -0.80 2.42
C GLY A 208 6.74 -2.13 1.92
N GLU A 209 5.63 -2.53 2.50
CA GLU A 209 4.85 -3.73 2.13
C GLU A 209 4.27 -3.63 0.71
N ASP A 210 3.88 -2.42 0.29
CA ASP A 210 3.44 -2.09 -1.07
C ASP A 210 4.58 -2.29 -2.09
N ARG A 211 5.76 -1.77 -1.77
CA ARG A 211 6.96 -1.93 -2.59
C ARG A 211 7.39 -3.39 -2.66
N ASP A 212 7.37 -4.10 -1.53
CA ASP A 212 7.69 -5.52 -1.50
C ASP A 212 6.80 -6.34 -2.42
N PHE A 213 5.49 -6.14 -2.30
CA PHE A 213 4.50 -6.83 -3.13
C PHE A 213 4.69 -6.47 -4.61
N SER A 214 4.81 -5.17 -4.92
CA SER A 214 5.02 -4.67 -6.28
C SER A 214 6.28 -5.24 -6.92
N MET A 215 7.41 -5.28 -6.21
CA MET A 215 8.67 -5.84 -6.72
C MET A 215 8.55 -7.34 -7.04
N ARG A 216 7.72 -8.08 -6.30
CA ARG A 216 7.47 -9.51 -6.60
C ARG A 216 6.59 -9.68 -7.84
N VAL A 217 5.58 -8.84 -8.03
CA VAL A 217 4.80 -8.74 -9.28
C VAL A 217 5.73 -8.34 -10.44
N GLY A 218 6.56 -7.32 -10.22
CA GLY A 218 7.50 -6.76 -11.20
C GLY A 218 8.56 -7.74 -11.73
N LYS A 219 8.70 -8.94 -11.15
CA LYS A 219 9.59 -9.98 -11.69
C LYS A 219 9.12 -10.51 -13.05
N ASN A 220 7.83 -10.55 -13.29
CA ASN A 220 7.23 -11.14 -14.49
C ASN A 220 6.36 -10.15 -15.27
N TRP A 221 6.04 -8.98 -14.69
CA TRP A 221 5.11 -8.01 -15.23
C TRP A 221 5.66 -6.60 -15.16
N ARG A 222 5.30 -5.77 -16.13
CA ARG A 222 5.56 -4.33 -16.06
C ARG A 222 4.60 -3.67 -15.08
N LEU A 223 5.09 -2.63 -14.40
CA LEU A 223 4.31 -1.79 -13.50
C LEU A 223 4.35 -0.35 -14.02
N LEU A 224 3.21 0.32 -14.02
CA LEU A 224 3.11 1.69 -14.56
C LEU A 224 2.48 2.63 -13.54
N ILE A 225 2.84 3.90 -13.62
CA ILE A 225 2.05 5.00 -13.08
C ILE A 225 1.37 5.74 -14.22
N CYS A 226 0.10 6.09 -14.05
CA CYS A 226 -0.72 6.72 -15.06
C CYS A 226 -1.00 8.17 -14.69
N GLY A 227 -0.47 9.13 -15.49
CA GLY A 227 -0.67 10.56 -15.24
C GLY A 227 -2.12 11.01 -15.49
N ASP A 228 -2.82 10.30 -16.40
CA ASP A 228 -4.24 10.58 -16.72
C ASP A 228 -5.22 9.94 -15.74
N LEU A 229 -4.74 9.13 -14.80
CA LEU A 229 -5.52 8.52 -13.74
C LEU A 229 -5.19 9.21 -12.42
N SER A 230 -6.02 10.16 -12.00
CA SER A 230 -5.76 11.00 -10.82
C SER A 230 -6.55 10.52 -9.61
N ILE A 231 -5.96 10.69 -8.44
CA ILE A 231 -6.54 10.43 -7.14
C ILE A 231 -6.07 11.50 -6.16
N GLU A 232 -6.91 11.85 -5.20
CA GLU A 232 -6.57 12.73 -4.08
C GLU A 232 -6.40 11.89 -2.82
N HIS A 233 -5.21 11.94 -2.22
CA HIS A 233 -4.92 11.20 -0.99
C HIS A 233 -4.86 12.18 0.20
N HIS A 234 -5.89 12.15 1.04
CA HIS A 234 -6.16 13.16 2.07
C HIS A 234 -5.40 12.97 3.38
N TYR A 235 -4.45 12.07 3.46
CA TYR A 235 -3.60 11.81 4.62
C TYR A 235 -4.31 12.04 5.97
N SER A 236 -5.20 11.14 6.35
CA SER A 236 -5.85 11.19 7.66
C SER A 236 -4.82 11.15 8.81
N ALA A 237 -4.93 12.07 9.77
CA ALA A 237 -4.08 12.07 10.96
C ALA A 237 -4.40 10.91 11.93
N HIS A 238 -5.64 10.41 11.91
CA HIS A 238 -6.09 9.30 12.76
C HIS A 238 -5.44 7.97 12.37
N GLY A 239 -4.97 7.23 13.36
CA GLY A 239 -4.36 5.91 13.15
C GLY A 239 -2.94 5.93 12.59
N ARG A 240 -2.30 7.10 12.46
CA ARG A 240 -0.87 7.22 12.13
C ARG A 240 -0.03 7.21 13.38
N ASP A 241 1.01 6.38 13.34
CA ASP A 241 1.99 6.34 14.41
C ASP A 241 2.79 7.65 14.46
N ILE A 242 3.35 7.93 15.64
CA ILE A 242 4.28 9.04 15.87
C ILE A 242 5.45 8.91 14.88
N ASP A 243 6.01 10.02 14.45
CA ASP A 243 7.11 10.06 13.46
C ASP A 243 8.27 9.08 13.75
N LEU A 244 8.63 8.90 15.04
CA LEU A 244 9.69 7.96 15.44
C LEU A 244 9.27 6.49 15.26
N GLU A 245 8.00 6.14 15.50
CA GLU A 245 7.51 4.78 15.27
C GLU A 245 7.45 4.47 13.77
N ARG A 246 6.98 5.39 12.97
CA ARG A 246 7.01 5.28 11.51
C ARG A 246 8.45 5.11 10.99
N LEU A 247 9.40 5.89 11.52
CA LEU A 247 10.82 5.75 11.20
C LEU A 247 11.35 4.38 11.60
N ARG A 248 10.98 3.89 12.80
CA ARG A 248 11.37 2.56 13.28
C ARG A 248 10.89 1.46 12.33
N GLN A 249 9.62 1.48 11.98
CA GLN A 249 9.03 0.48 11.08
C GLN A 249 9.65 0.53 9.69
N SER A 250 9.83 1.72 9.12
CA SER A 250 10.47 1.92 7.83
C SER A 250 11.92 1.43 7.83
N SER A 251 12.70 1.76 8.87
CA SER A 251 14.11 1.34 8.97
C SER A 251 14.25 -0.18 9.17
N TYR A 252 13.34 -0.79 9.94
CA TYR A 252 13.22 -2.24 10.05
C TYR A 252 12.95 -2.89 8.69
N GLY A 253 11.97 -2.38 7.94
CA GLY A 253 11.64 -2.88 6.62
C GLY A 253 12.81 -2.82 5.63
N VAL A 254 13.59 -1.74 5.67
CA VAL A 254 14.83 -1.62 4.87
C VAL A 254 15.84 -2.69 5.25
N GLY A 255 16.14 -2.86 6.55
CA GLY A 255 17.08 -3.87 7.03
C GLY A 255 16.65 -5.30 6.66
N ARG A 256 15.37 -5.62 6.88
CA ARG A 256 14.78 -6.92 6.51
C ARG A 256 14.92 -7.20 5.01
N ARG A 257 14.59 -6.23 4.17
CA ARG A 257 14.72 -6.37 2.72
C ARG A 257 16.15 -6.61 2.29
N PHE A 258 17.11 -5.91 2.87
CA PHE A 258 18.51 -6.16 2.60
C PHE A 258 18.93 -7.58 2.99
N ALA A 259 18.50 -8.07 4.17
CA ALA A 259 18.72 -9.44 4.56
C ALA A 259 18.13 -10.47 3.58
N GLN A 260 16.97 -10.16 3.00
CA GLN A 260 16.31 -11.02 2.03
C GLN A 260 16.95 -10.97 0.64
N SER A 261 17.46 -9.81 0.19
CA SER A 261 17.83 -9.56 -1.20
C SER A 261 19.34 -9.60 -1.47
N ALA A 262 20.19 -9.21 -0.49
CA ALA A 262 21.63 -9.18 -0.68
C ALA A 262 22.21 -10.61 -0.86
N ARG A 263 23.00 -10.83 -1.93
CA ARG A 263 23.58 -12.11 -2.30
C ARG A 263 25.08 -12.03 -2.59
N SER A 264 25.54 -10.91 -3.11
CA SER A 264 26.91 -10.70 -3.54
C SER A 264 27.68 -9.80 -2.57
N PHE A 265 29.01 -9.82 -2.64
CA PHE A 265 29.85 -8.86 -1.90
C PHE A 265 29.49 -7.41 -2.27
N GLY A 266 29.18 -7.12 -3.54
CA GLY A 266 28.73 -5.82 -3.99
C GLY A 266 27.44 -5.37 -3.35
N ASP A 267 26.50 -6.30 -3.11
CA ASP A 267 25.26 -6.01 -2.39
C ASP A 267 25.53 -5.61 -0.94
N TYR A 268 26.37 -6.36 -0.23
CA TYR A 268 26.75 -6.05 1.15
C TYR A 268 27.48 -4.71 1.26
N LEU A 269 28.35 -4.40 0.31
CA LEU A 269 28.99 -3.09 0.24
C LEU A 269 27.97 -1.96 0.00
N THR A 270 27.01 -2.21 -0.86
CA THR A 270 25.90 -1.26 -1.15
C THR A 270 25.02 -1.07 0.08
N VAL A 271 24.69 -2.13 0.81
CA VAL A 271 23.96 -2.08 2.10
C VAL A 271 24.73 -1.24 3.12
N ALA A 272 26.03 -1.52 3.31
CA ALA A 272 26.87 -0.78 4.23
C ALA A 272 26.93 0.72 3.85
N ARG A 273 27.17 1.03 2.58
CA ARG A 273 27.19 2.42 2.07
C ARG A 273 25.85 3.12 2.29
N THR A 274 24.72 2.45 2.02
CA THR A 274 23.38 3.03 2.21
C THR A 274 23.16 3.36 3.68
N PHE A 275 23.47 2.43 4.57
CA PHE A 275 23.31 2.63 6.01
C PHE A 275 24.21 3.75 6.55
N LEU A 276 25.51 3.73 6.21
CA LEU A 276 26.47 4.76 6.64
C LEU A 276 26.11 6.16 6.07
N GLY A 277 25.64 6.19 4.83
CA GLY A 277 25.17 7.45 4.21
C GLY A 277 23.95 8.02 4.91
N ASP A 278 22.99 7.19 5.29
CA ASP A 278 21.83 7.65 6.06
C ASP A 278 22.21 8.13 7.46
N LEU A 279 23.15 7.44 8.14
CA LEU A 279 23.69 7.91 9.42
C LEU A 279 24.46 9.23 9.29
N ALA A 280 25.23 9.40 8.22
CA ALA A 280 25.94 10.67 7.96
C ALA A 280 24.96 11.84 7.75
N ILE A 281 23.86 11.61 7.04
CA ILE A 281 22.79 12.62 6.84
C ILE A 281 22.15 12.98 8.18
N ASP A 282 21.87 12.01 9.04
CA ASP A 282 21.32 12.24 10.38
C ASP A 282 22.33 12.99 11.27
N ALA A 283 23.63 12.64 11.21
CA ALA A 283 24.69 13.35 11.93
C ALA A 283 24.82 14.83 11.46
N ILE A 284 24.73 15.10 10.16
CA ILE A 284 24.69 16.47 9.63
C ILE A 284 23.46 17.22 10.16
N ALA A 285 22.30 16.56 10.24
CA ALA A 285 21.10 17.16 10.80
C ALA A 285 21.28 17.53 12.29
N ILE A 286 21.90 16.63 13.08
CA ILE A 286 22.26 16.89 14.50
C ILE A 286 23.23 18.07 14.61
N ALA A 287 24.29 18.10 13.79
CA ALA A 287 25.28 19.19 13.81
C ALA A 287 24.66 20.57 13.47
N ARG A 288 23.69 20.59 12.56
CA ARG A 288 22.98 21.83 12.18
C ARG A 288 21.96 22.28 13.21
N ARG A 289 21.29 21.34 13.88
CA ARG A 289 20.26 21.58 14.89
C ARG A 289 20.38 20.53 15.98
N PRO A 290 21.23 20.71 16.98
CA PRO A 290 21.39 19.76 18.07
C PRO A 290 20.14 19.79 18.95
N ASN A 291 19.31 18.77 18.81
CA ASN A 291 18.13 18.56 19.64
C ASN A 291 17.94 17.07 19.90
N ARG A 292 17.10 16.76 20.89
CA ARG A 292 16.80 15.38 21.31
C ARG A 292 16.16 14.56 20.18
N ASP A 293 15.33 15.18 19.35
CA ASP A 293 14.58 14.47 18.30
C ASP A 293 15.50 13.98 17.18
N ASN A 294 16.46 14.81 16.76
CA ASN A 294 17.46 14.39 15.76
C ASN A 294 18.36 13.25 16.30
N LEU A 295 18.74 13.31 17.59
CA LEU A 295 19.51 12.22 18.22
C LEU A 295 18.68 10.94 18.28
N MET A 296 17.41 11.01 18.68
CA MET A 296 16.50 9.86 18.72
C MET A 296 16.27 9.27 17.32
N THR A 297 16.18 10.10 16.29
CA THR A 297 16.08 9.65 14.88
C THR A 297 17.26 8.75 14.52
N LEU A 298 18.49 9.14 14.81
CA LEU A 298 19.68 8.34 14.52
C LEU A 298 19.66 7.01 15.28
N ILE A 299 19.36 7.04 16.59
CA ILE A 299 19.32 5.84 17.43
C ILE A 299 18.24 4.86 16.96
N VAL A 300 17.04 5.36 16.71
CA VAL A 300 15.90 4.53 16.26
C VAL A 300 16.19 3.90 14.91
N ARG A 301 16.72 4.68 13.96
CA ARG A 301 17.12 4.18 12.64
C ARG A 301 18.13 3.03 12.75
N ALA A 302 19.22 3.25 13.49
CA ALA A 302 20.28 2.25 13.63
C ALA A 302 19.76 0.96 14.26
N ARG A 303 19.06 1.05 15.40
CA ARG A 303 18.51 -0.12 16.10
C ARG A 303 17.52 -0.89 15.23
N ALA A 304 16.58 -0.21 14.61
CA ALA A 304 15.56 -0.85 13.78
C ALA A 304 16.16 -1.51 12.53
N PHE A 305 17.10 -0.86 11.88
CA PHE A 305 17.81 -1.39 10.72
C PHE A 305 18.53 -2.72 11.07
N PHE A 306 19.33 -2.74 12.14
CA PHE A 306 20.01 -3.97 12.58
C PHE A 306 19.04 -5.06 13.04
N THR A 307 17.91 -4.69 13.64
CA THR A 307 16.86 -5.66 13.97
C THR A 307 16.31 -6.31 12.70
N GLY A 308 16.05 -5.52 11.66
CA GLY A 308 15.64 -6.02 10.37
C GLY A 308 16.68 -6.90 9.67
N LEU A 309 17.98 -6.55 9.77
CA LEU A 309 19.06 -7.36 9.20
C LEU A 309 19.22 -8.74 9.86
N ARG A 310 18.88 -8.87 11.14
CA ARG A 310 18.91 -10.15 11.89
C ARG A 310 17.80 -11.10 11.51
N PHE A 311 16.92 -10.67 10.61
CA PHE A 311 15.81 -11.49 10.14
C PHE A 311 16.31 -12.82 9.58
N ASN A 312 15.72 -13.91 10.09
CA ASN A 312 16.05 -15.25 9.60
C ASN A 312 15.31 -15.52 8.28
N ARG A 313 16.03 -15.82 7.21
CA ARG A 313 15.46 -16.14 5.89
C ARG A 313 14.54 -17.35 5.89
N ASN A 314 14.65 -18.22 6.89
CA ASN A 314 13.86 -19.43 7.03
C ASN A 314 12.56 -19.22 7.80
N GLU A 315 12.28 -18.01 8.29
CA GLU A 315 10.96 -17.70 8.86
C GLU A 315 9.91 -17.71 7.75
N THR A 316 9.18 -18.81 7.66
CA THR A 316 8.00 -18.91 6.82
C THR A 316 6.86 -18.10 7.45
N GLN A 317 6.09 -17.43 6.61
CA GLN A 317 4.86 -16.78 7.09
C GLN A 317 3.95 -17.85 7.72
N PRO A 318 3.40 -17.59 8.92
CA PRO A 318 2.43 -18.51 9.49
C PRO A 318 1.25 -18.67 8.51
N PRO A 319 0.63 -19.86 8.44
CA PRO A 319 -0.59 -20.03 7.67
C PRO A 319 -1.61 -19.00 8.17
N THR A 320 -2.26 -18.31 7.25
CA THR A 320 -3.32 -17.35 7.61
C THR A 320 -4.41 -18.07 8.37
N ALA A 321 -4.72 -17.56 9.56
CA ALA A 321 -5.95 -17.96 10.24
C ALA A 321 -7.14 -17.75 9.29
N PRO A 322 -8.11 -18.69 9.25
CA PRO A 322 -9.30 -18.51 8.42
C PRO A 322 -9.99 -17.21 8.84
N TYR A 323 -10.24 -16.33 7.86
CA TYR A 323 -10.95 -15.07 8.11
C TYR A 323 -12.40 -15.40 8.47
N LEU A 324 -12.82 -14.98 9.67
CA LEU A 324 -14.19 -15.13 10.10
C LEU A 324 -15.10 -14.23 9.25
N ARG A 325 -16.06 -14.81 8.56
CA ARG A 325 -17.16 -14.02 7.98
C ARG A 325 -17.98 -13.45 9.12
N PRO A 326 -18.29 -12.14 9.12
CA PRO A 326 -19.25 -11.60 10.07
C PRO A 326 -20.60 -12.32 9.88
N SER A 327 -21.28 -12.65 10.96
CA SER A 327 -22.67 -13.12 10.91
C SER A 327 -23.53 -12.07 10.21
N PRO A 328 -24.48 -12.44 9.34
CA PRO A 328 -25.35 -11.48 8.69
C PRO A 328 -26.12 -10.66 9.75
N PRO A 329 -26.35 -9.36 9.52
CA PRO A 329 -27.10 -8.53 10.44
C PRO A 329 -28.53 -9.11 10.61
N GLY A 330 -28.89 -9.55 11.81
CA GLY A 330 -30.23 -10.04 12.14
C GLY A 330 -30.34 -11.40 12.83
N GLN A 331 -29.26 -12.17 12.98
CA GLN A 331 -29.28 -13.34 13.85
C GLN A 331 -28.68 -12.98 15.21
N SER A 332 -29.55 -12.61 16.16
CA SER A 332 -29.21 -12.64 17.59
C SER A 332 -29.03 -14.10 17.99
N ASP A 333 -27.81 -14.48 18.37
CA ASP A 333 -27.57 -15.76 19.04
C ASP A 333 -28.43 -15.79 20.31
N SER A 334 -29.47 -16.59 20.28
CA SER A 334 -30.20 -16.98 21.49
C SER A 334 -29.27 -17.85 22.32
N ILE A 335 -28.60 -17.22 23.29
CA ILE A 335 -27.90 -17.93 24.36
C ILE A 335 -28.95 -18.69 25.13
N SER A 336 -29.10 -19.99 24.86
CA SER A 336 -29.82 -20.90 25.72
C SER A 336 -29.01 -21.03 27.04
N GLN A 337 -29.47 -20.35 28.08
CA GLN A 337 -29.13 -20.69 29.43
C GLN A 337 -29.66 -22.11 29.71
N THR A 338 -28.77 -23.08 29.83
CA THR A 338 -29.06 -24.33 30.46
C THR A 338 -28.22 -24.44 31.73
N ARG A 339 -28.93 -24.68 32.80
CA ARG A 339 -28.53 -24.78 34.20
C ARG A 339 -27.33 -25.68 34.50
#